data_3343c19c7f97820291d7ec454389ec6e
#
_entry.id   3343c19c7f97820291d7ec454389ec6e
#
_cell.length_a   1.000
_cell.length_b   1.000
_cell.length_c   1.000
_cell.angle_alpha   90.00
_cell.angle_beta   90.00
_cell.angle_gamma   90.00
#
_symmetry.space_group_name_H-M   'P 1'
#
loop_
_entity.id
_entity.type
_entity.pdbx_description
1 polymer ?
#
loop_
_entity_poly.entity_id
_entity_poly.type
_entity_poly.pdbx_seq_one_letter_code
_entity_poly.pdbx_strand_id
1 'polypeptide(L)'
;MVQVSGGSVGGFFQLINTQLEISGGQVESFGVFVGSTANITGGAVTRFPDIFSTGVVNISGGNVFSVRVFDGGEVNFFGSEFFLDNQPIDLTLNETLVITDRNVTLTGILQDGSSIETSLNTTFGGFFSANPDGAATGARVTVTLVPDLPPLVVLGDVDMNGAVEFADIPAFIAILQAGTFTAEADINLDEQVTFADIPGFIAILSAQ
;
A
#
# COMPACT_ATOMS: atom_id res chain seq x y z
N MET A 1 -12.41 15.79 -0.33
CA MET A 1 -11.58 14.62 -0.01
C MET A 1 -12.44 13.60 0.71
N VAL A 2 -12.34 12.33 0.34
CA VAL A 2 -12.98 11.18 0.99
C VAL A 2 -11.86 10.32 1.60
N GLN A 3 -12.06 9.79 2.80
CA GLN A 3 -11.05 8.96 3.48
C GLN A 3 -11.67 7.66 3.98
N VAL A 4 -10.98 6.55 3.75
CA VAL A 4 -11.32 5.22 4.25
C VAL A 4 -10.10 4.68 5.00
N SER A 5 -10.19 4.67 6.34
CA SER A 5 -9.12 4.17 7.23
C SER A 5 -9.54 2.90 8.00
N GLY A 6 -10.79 2.47 7.84
CA GLY A 6 -11.32 1.25 8.45
C GLY A 6 -12.76 0.98 8.00
N GLY A 7 -13.32 -0.15 8.45
CA GLY A 7 -14.66 -0.56 8.07
C GLY A 7 -14.78 -1.06 6.63
N SER A 8 -15.98 -1.03 6.06
CA SER A 8 -16.25 -1.52 4.70
C SER A 8 -17.14 -0.56 3.92
N VAL A 9 -16.74 -0.26 2.69
CA VAL A 9 -17.52 0.50 1.70
C VAL A 9 -17.89 -0.46 0.57
N GLY A 10 -19.16 -0.86 0.54
CA GLY A 10 -19.70 -1.75 -0.51
C GLY A 10 -20.26 -0.98 -1.70
N GLY A 11 -20.41 -1.71 -2.82
CA GLY A 11 -20.95 -1.18 -4.05
C GLY A 11 -19.96 -0.35 -4.88
N PHE A 12 -20.48 0.28 -5.93
CA PHE A 12 -19.69 1.13 -6.83
C PHE A 12 -20.02 2.61 -6.60
N PHE A 13 -19.01 3.44 -6.45
CA PHE A 13 -19.14 4.91 -6.39
C PHE A 13 -18.17 5.59 -7.35
N GLN A 14 -18.40 6.86 -7.62
CA GLN A 14 -17.61 7.62 -8.60
C GLN A 14 -16.96 8.83 -7.94
N LEU A 15 -15.71 9.08 -8.33
CA LEU A 15 -14.94 10.26 -7.95
C LEU A 15 -14.91 11.22 -9.15
N ILE A 16 -15.41 12.43 -8.96
CA ILE A 16 -15.40 13.52 -9.95
C ILE A 16 -14.88 14.77 -9.25
N ASN A 17 -13.75 15.31 -9.72
CA ASN A 17 -13.07 16.44 -9.10
C ASN A 17 -12.84 16.24 -7.59
N THR A 18 -12.48 15.03 -7.20
CA THR A 18 -12.41 14.58 -5.80
C THR A 18 -11.17 13.74 -5.55
N GLN A 19 -10.64 13.82 -4.33
CA GLN A 19 -9.55 12.98 -3.85
C GLN A 19 -10.10 11.90 -2.90
N LEU A 20 -9.62 10.67 -3.07
CA LEU A 20 -9.89 9.53 -2.20
C LEU A 20 -8.58 9.05 -1.59
N GLU A 21 -8.59 8.82 -0.27
CA GLU A 21 -7.48 8.22 0.48
C GLU A 21 -7.97 6.90 1.09
N ILE A 22 -7.29 5.79 0.78
CA ILE A 22 -7.53 4.47 1.37
C ILE A 22 -6.27 4.06 2.11
N SER A 23 -6.30 4.11 3.44
CA SER A 23 -5.19 3.69 4.31
C SER A 23 -5.52 2.45 5.15
N GLY A 24 -6.75 1.96 5.08
CA GLY A 24 -7.21 0.78 5.80
C GLY A 24 -8.65 0.43 5.43
N GLY A 25 -9.19 -0.64 6.05
CA GLY A 25 -10.53 -1.12 5.77
C GLY A 25 -10.67 -1.79 4.40
N GLN A 26 -11.90 -1.88 3.91
CA GLN A 26 -12.24 -2.56 2.67
C GLN A 26 -13.11 -1.69 1.77
N VAL A 27 -12.75 -1.59 0.50
CA VAL A 27 -13.53 -0.93 -0.55
C VAL A 27 -13.83 -1.94 -1.65
N GLU A 28 -15.09 -2.03 -2.10
CA GLU A 28 -15.44 -2.99 -3.14
C GLU A 28 -14.95 -2.52 -4.51
N SER A 29 -15.42 -1.37 -4.98
CA SER A 29 -15.07 -0.83 -6.30
C SER A 29 -15.38 0.65 -6.40
N PHE A 30 -14.67 1.38 -7.28
CA PHE A 30 -14.93 2.80 -7.54
C PHE A 30 -14.45 3.22 -8.93
N GLY A 31 -15.00 4.31 -9.44
CA GLY A 31 -14.56 4.96 -10.67
C GLY A 31 -13.82 6.25 -10.40
N VAL A 32 -12.67 6.46 -11.04
CA VAL A 32 -11.85 7.67 -10.96
C VAL A 32 -11.95 8.42 -12.28
N PHE A 33 -12.59 9.57 -12.26
CA PHE A 33 -12.87 10.38 -13.43
C PHE A 33 -12.06 11.69 -13.41
N VAL A 34 -12.30 12.53 -14.37
CA VAL A 34 -11.63 13.82 -14.58
C VAL A 34 -11.40 14.59 -13.28
N GLY A 35 -10.17 15.03 -13.09
CA GLY A 35 -9.76 15.84 -11.93
C GLY A 35 -9.75 15.09 -10.60
N SER A 36 -9.84 13.75 -10.64
CA SER A 36 -9.84 12.92 -9.43
C SER A 36 -8.57 12.11 -9.28
N THR A 37 -8.17 11.92 -8.03
CA THR A 37 -7.05 11.07 -7.63
C THR A 37 -7.49 10.14 -6.51
N ALA A 38 -7.12 8.87 -6.59
CA ALA A 38 -7.25 7.94 -5.48
C ALA A 38 -5.84 7.49 -5.04
N ASN A 39 -5.53 7.60 -3.76
CA ASN A 39 -4.31 7.12 -3.16
C ASN A 39 -4.63 5.91 -2.28
N ILE A 40 -3.97 4.79 -2.54
CA ILE A 40 -4.12 3.53 -1.82
C ILE A 40 -2.79 3.26 -1.14
N THR A 41 -2.75 3.45 0.17
CA THR A 41 -1.57 3.25 1.01
C THR A 41 -1.70 2.05 1.95
N GLY A 42 -2.88 1.41 1.97
CA GLY A 42 -3.19 0.23 2.78
C GLY A 42 -4.63 -0.21 2.58
N GLY A 43 -5.08 -1.20 3.37
CA GLY A 43 -6.41 -1.77 3.26
C GLY A 43 -6.61 -2.71 2.07
N ALA A 44 -7.85 -2.92 1.65
CA ALA A 44 -8.16 -3.82 0.55
C ALA A 44 -9.16 -3.21 -0.45
N VAL A 45 -8.85 -3.31 -1.75
CA VAL A 45 -9.80 -3.08 -2.85
C VAL A 45 -10.15 -4.43 -3.45
N THR A 46 -11.37 -4.93 -3.18
CA THR A 46 -11.74 -6.33 -3.40
C THR A 46 -12.24 -6.65 -4.80
N ARG A 47 -12.51 -5.60 -5.61
CA ARG A 47 -12.77 -5.74 -7.05
C ARG A 47 -11.79 -4.88 -7.83
N PHE A 48 -12.25 -3.89 -8.57
CA PHE A 48 -11.36 -3.05 -9.36
C PHE A 48 -11.82 -1.59 -9.33
N PRO A 49 -10.88 -0.65 -9.18
CA PRO A 49 -11.09 0.71 -9.59
C PRO A 49 -11.10 0.80 -11.12
N ASP A 50 -12.04 1.58 -11.66
CA ASP A 50 -12.10 1.97 -13.06
C ASP A 50 -11.49 3.36 -13.21
N ILE A 51 -10.38 3.48 -13.92
CA ILE A 51 -9.67 4.75 -14.10
C ILE A 51 -9.95 5.27 -15.49
N PHE A 52 -10.73 6.34 -15.57
CA PHE A 52 -11.12 6.97 -16.81
C PHE A 52 -10.28 8.21 -17.11
N SER A 53 -10.46 8.78 -18.27
CA SER A 53 -9.76 9.96 -18.79
C SER A 53 -9.31 10.96 -17.71
N THR A 54 -8.02 11.19 -17.61
CA THR A 54 -7.32 12.05 -16.63
C THR A 54 -7.52 11.71 -15.14
N GLY A 55 -8.17 10.58 -14.84
CA GLY A 55 -8.19 10.00 -13.50
C GLY A 55 -6.84 9.38 -13.15
N VAL A 56 -6.42 9.49 -11.89
CA VAL A 56 -5.14 8.97 -11.41
C VAL A 56 -5.39 8.06 -10.20
N VAL A 57 -4.76 6.88 -10.18
CA VAL A 57 -4.68 6.02 -9.01
C VAL A 57 -3.23 5.80 -8.63
N ASN A 58 -2.87 6.11 -7.41
CA ASN A 58 -1.56 5.87 -6.82
C ASN A 58 -1.67 4.70 -5.84
N ILE A 59 -0.82 3.69 -5.99
CA ILE A 59 -0.82 2.48 -5.17
C ILE A 59 0.57 2.36 -4.55
N SER A 60 0.66 2.53 -3.25
CA SER A 60 1.88 2.36 -2.48
C SER A 60 1.75 1.31 -1.37
N GLY A 61 0.57 0.69 -1.25
CA GLY A 61 0.35 -0.37 -0.28
C GLY A 61 -1.04 -0.99 -0.37
N GLY A 62 -1.28 -1.96 0.50
CA GLY A 62 -2.55 -2.67 0.60
C GLY A 62 -2.73 -3.78 -0.42
N ASN A 63 -3.92 -4.38 -0.41
CA ASN A 63 -4.29 -5.47 -1.31
C ASN A 63 -5.26 -4.97 -2.37
N VAL A 64 -4.80 -4.78 -3.59
CA VAL A 64 -5.62 -4.38 -4.74
C VAL A 64 -5.80 -5.56 -5.68
N PHE A 65 -7.02 -6.09 -5.78
CA PHE A 65 -7.31 -7.28 -6.58
C PHE A 65 -6.98 -7.08 -8.07
N SER A 66 -7.35 -5.94 -8.64
CA SER A 66 -7.08 -5.61 -10.05
C SER A 66 -7.39 -4.13 -10.27
N VAL A 67 -6.88 -3.55 -11.35
CA VAL A 67 -7.18 -2.17 -11.78
C VAL A 67 -7.55 -2.17 -13.25
N ARG A 68 -8.56 -1.41 -13.65
CA ARG A 68 -8.88 -1.20 -15.06
C ARG A 68 -8.57 0.24 -15.44
N VAL A 69 -7.64 0.40 -16.37
CA VAL A 69 -7.21 1.73 -16.83
C VAL A 69 -7.69 1.96 -18.25
N PHE A 70 -8.59 2.90 -18.41
CA PHE A 70 -9.14 3.29 -19.70
C PHE A 70 -8.30 4.41 -20.34
N ASP A 71 -8.63 4.74 -21.57
CA ASP A 71 -7.93 5.75 -22.35
C ASP A 71 -7.80 7.09 -21.58
N GLY A 72 -6.57 7.57 -21.43
CA GLY A 72 -6.23 8.78 -20.68
C GLY A 72 -6.21 8.64 -19.16
N GLY A 73 -6.48 7.46 -18.62
CA GLY A 73 -6.31 7.15 -17.19
C GLY A 73 -4.86 6.79 -16.86
N GLU A 74 -4.49 6.95 -15.60
CA GLU A 74 -3.14 6.68 -15.11
C GLU A 74 -3.17 5.86 -13.81
N VAL A 75 -2.32 4.82 -13.74
CA VAL A 75 -2.02 4.09 -12.50
C VAL A 75 -0.53 4.13 -12.23
N ASN A 76 -0.18 4.46 -11.00
CA ASN A 76 1.21 4.58 -10.54
C ASN A 76 1.43 3.62 -9.37
N PHE A 77 2.43 2.76 -9.47
CA PHE A 77 2.87 1.88 -8.39
C PHE A 77 4.14 2.44 -7.75
N PHE A 78 4.16 2.49 -6.43
CA PHE A 78 5.29 2.92 -5.62
C PHE A 78 5.75 1.77 -4.75
N GLY A 79 7.02 1.38 -4.85
CA GLY A 79 7.55 0.22 -4.13
C GLY A 79 9.07 0.18 -4.15
N SER A 80 9.62 -0.79 -3.45
CA SER A 80 11.07 -0.99 -3.30
C SER A 80 11.65 -1.95 -4.32
N GLU A 81 10.81 -2.79 -4.96
CA GLU A 81 11.25 -3.80 -5.91
C GLU A 81 10.15 -4.08 -6.94
N PHE A 82 10.54 -4.15 -8.22
CA PHE A 82 9.61 -4.49 -9.30
C PHE A 82 10.23 -5.42 -10.32
N PHE A 83 9.40 -6.31 -10.89
CA PHE A 83 9.76 -7.26 -11.94
C PHE A 83 8.73 -7.25 -13.06
N LEU A 84 9.18 -7.45 -14.30
CA LEU A 84 8.33 -7.73 -15.47
C LEU A 84 8.65 -9.14 -15.98
N ASP A 85 7.65 -10.03 -16.02
CA ASP A 85 7.82 -11.45 -16.37
C ASP A 85 8.99 -12.11 -15.62
N ASN A 86 9.10 -11.84 -14.32
CA ASN A 86 10.20 -12.27 -13.44
C ASN A 86 11.59 -11.69 -13.79
N GLN A 87 11.69 -10.70 -14.65
CA GLN A 87 12.92 -9.96 -14.89
C GLN A 87 12.92 -8.69 -14.06
N PRO A 88 13.97 -8.43 -13.27
CA PRO A 88 14.03 -7.23 -12.44
C PRO A 88 14.01 -5.97 -13.30
N ILE A 89 13.27 -4.97 -12.85
CA ILE A 89 13.28 -3.63 -13.41
C ILE A 89 14.39 -2.86 -12.68
N ASP A 90 15.46 -2.53 -13.39
CA ASP A 90 16.59 -1.80 -12.83
C ASP A 90 16.27 -0.30 -12.78
N LEU A 91 15.94 0.17 -11.58
CA LEU A 91 15.61 1.57 -11.29
C LEU A 91 16.50 2.09 -10.17
N THR A 92 16.86 3.36 -10.27
CA THR A 92 17.44 4.09 -9.13
C THR A 92 16.36 4.67 -8.23
N LEU A 93 16.71 4.99 -6.99
CA LEU A 93 15.76 5.54 -6.02
C LEU A 93 15.10 6.83 -6.55
N ASN A 94 13.77 6.89 -6.44
CA ASN A 94 12.90 7.94 -6.97
C ASN A 94 12.83 8.02 -8.51
N GLU A 95 13.40 7.05 -9.21
CA GLU A 95 13.22 6.94 -10.65
C GLU A 95 11.85 6.32 -10.96
N THR A 96 11.21 6.86 -12.02
CA THR A 96 9.92 6.38 -12.52
C THR A 96 10.09 5.84 -13.93
N LEU A 97 9.63 4.61 -14.14
CA LEU A 97 9.54 3.99 -15.45
C LEU A 97 8.08 3.95 -15.92
N VAL A 98 7.84 4.35 -17.16
CA VAL A 98 6.55 4.10 -17.83
C VAL A 98 6.60 2.71 -18.46
N ILE A 99 5.70 1.82 -18.06
CA ILE A 99 5.60 0.47 -18.63
C ILE A 99 4.75 0.53 -19.89
N THR A 100 5.38 0.28 -21.02
CA THR A 100 4.74 0.23 -22.34
C THR A 100 4.38 -1.18 -22.77
N ASP A 101 5.07 -2.19 -22.21
CA ASP A 101 4.84 -3.59 -22.53
C ASP A 101 3.46 -4.06 -22.06
N ARG A 102 2.84 -4.92 -22.88
CA ARG A 102 1.53 -5.52 -22.60
C ARG A 102 1.61 -7.03 -22.77
N ASN A 103 0.65 -7.72 -22.16
CA ASN A 103 0.64 -9.18 -22.01
C ASN A 103 1.84 -9.69 -21.18
N VAL A 104 2.26 -8.90 -20.22
CA VAL A 104 3.33 -9.18 -19.25
C VAL A 104 2.75 -9.14 -17.84
N THR A 105 3.43 -9.79 -16.91
CA THR A 105 3.08 -9.76 -15.49
C THR A 105 4.01 -8.82 -14.75
N LEU A 106 3.44 -7.83 -14.08
CA LEU A 106 4.14 -6.96 -13.13
C LEU A 106 4.02 -7.59 -11.74
N THR A 107 5.15 -7.83 -11.10
CA THR A 107 5.22 -8.22 -9.69
C THR A 107 6.14 -7.27 -8.95
N GLY A 108 6.02 -7.22 -7.61
CA GLY A 108 6.90 -6.37 -6.81
C GLY A 108 6.49 -6.29 -5.35
N ILE A 109 7.23 -5.47 -4.62
CA ILE A 109 6.97 -5.11 -3.22
C ILE A 109 6.60 -3.64 -3.19
N LEU A 110 5.41 -3.32 -2.73
CA LEU A 110 4.93 -1.95 -2.55
C LEU A 110 5.61 -1.30 -1.33
N GLN A 111 5.49 0.00 -1.21
CA GLN A 111 6.16 0.80 -0.18
C GLN A 111 5.80 0.38 1.27
N ASP A 112 4.60 -0.16 1.49
CA ASP A 112 4.15 -0.68 2.80
C ASP A 112 4.61 -2.12 3.09
N GLY A 113 5.40 -2.72 2.17
CA GLY A 113 5.87 -4.11 2.26
C GLY A 113 4.89 -5.14 1.70
N SER A 114 3.69 -4.75 1.27
CA SER A 114 2.76 -5.66 0.63
C SER A 114 3.24 -6.06 -0.77
N SER A 115 2.95 -7.31 -1.17
CA SER A 115 3.27 -7.77 -2.52
C SER A 115 2.20 -7.38 -3.52
N ILE A 116 2.63 -7.10 -4.75
CA ILE A 116 1.75 -6.94 -5.90
C ILE A 116 2.06 -7.98 -6.97
N GLU A 117 1.00 -8.54 -7.56
CA GLU A 117 1.06 -9.33 -8.77
C GLU A 117 -0.11 -8.94 -9.66
N THR A 118 0.18 -8.45 -10.86
CA THR A 118 -0.86 -7.99 -11.78
C THR A 118 -0.46 -8.20 -13.24
N SER A 119 -1.42 -8.64 -14.06
CA SER A 119 -1.21 -8.83 -15.49
C SER A 119 -1.55 -7.56 -16.26
N LEU A 120 -0.56 -7.02 -16.96
CA LEU A 120 -0.70 -5.86 -17.83
C LEU A 120 -1.15 -6.32 -19.23
N ASN A 121 -2.42 -6.61 -19.40
CA ASN A 121 -2.93 -7.08 -20.68
C ASN A 121 -3.98 -6.14 -21.26
N THR A 122 -4.30 -6.33 -22.54
CA THR A 122 -5.24 -5.49 -23.31
C THR A 122 -6.65 -6.06 -23.34
N THR A 123 -6.91 -7.18 -22.66
CA THR A 123 -8.19 -7.88 -22.65
C THR A 123 -8.90 -7.81 -21.30
N PHE A 124 -10.22 -8.00 -21.30
CA PHE A 124 -11.05 -7.98 -20.11
C PHE A 124 -10.57 -9.01 -19.07
N GLY A 125 -10.34 -8.57 -17.83
CA GLY A 125 -9.93 -9.46 -16.74
C GLY A 125 -8.56 -9.16 -16.13
N GLY A 126 -7.89 -8.10 -16.58
CA GLY A 126 -6.61 -7.63 -16.03
C GLY A 126 -6.47 -6.13 -16.20
N PHE A 127 -5.24 -5.64 -16.05
CA PHE A 127 -4.92 -4.29 -16.48
C PHE A 127 -5.11 -4.22 -18.00
N PHE A 128 -5.93 -3.33 -18.49
CA PHE A 128 -5.99 -3.07 -19.91
C PHE A 128 -5.94 -1.58 -20.21
N SER A 129 -5.20 -1.28 -21.24
CA SER A 129 -5.24 0.00 -21.91
C SER A 129 -6.16 -0.16 -23.12
N ALA A 130 -7.12 0.72 -23.25
CA ALA A 130 -7.99 0.74 -24.42
C ALA A 130 -7.24 1.11 -25.71
N ASN A 131 -6.02 1.63 -25.58
CA ASN A 131 -5.15 1.95 -26.71
C ASN A 131 -3.76 1.35 -26.52
N PRO A 132 -3.46 0.20 -27.15
CA PRO A 132 -2.18 -0.50 -27.00
C PRO A 132 -0.99 0.24 -27.63
N ASP A 133 -1.21 1.28 -28.43
CA ASP A 133 -0.18 1.88 -29.27
C ASP A 133 0.62 3.00 -28.59
N GLY A 134 0.44 3.23 -27.26
CA GLY A 134 1.24 4.22 -26.52
C GLY A 134 1.05 5.67 -26.98
N ALA A 135 -0.07 5.96 -27.66
CA ALA A 135 -0.44 7.33 -27.98
C ALA A 135 -0.63 8.17 -26.71
N ALA A 136 -0.40 9.45 -26.78
CA ALA A 136 -0.49 10.38 -25.64
C ALA A 136 -1.85 10.42 -24.92
N THR A 137 -2.86 9.79 -25.49
CA THR A 137 -4.22 9.60 -24.97
C THR A 137 -4.46 8.22 -24.36
N GLY A 138 -3.51 7.28 -24.48
CA GLY A 138 -3.64 5.92 -23.96
C GLY A 138 -3.53 5.82 -22.44
N ALA A 139 -3.94 4.70 -21.91
CA ALA A 139 -3.77 4.39 -20.48
C ALA A 139 -2.29 4.30 -20.13
N ARG A 140 -1.92 4.95 -19.02
CA ARG A 140 -0.55 5.02 -18.53
C ARG A 140 -0.36 4.15 -17.29
N VAL A 141 0.67 3.33 -17.30
CA VAL A 141 1.10 2.53 -16.15
C VAL A 141 2.52 2.92 -15.81
N THR A 142 2.78 3.26 -14.56
CA THR A 142 4.14 3.56 -14.09
C THR A 142 4.51 2.75 -12.87
N VAL A 143 5.81 2.52 -12.69
CA VAL A 143 6.42 2.07 -11.46
C VAL A 143 7.46 3.09 -11.02
N THR A 144 7.49 3.39 -9.73
CA THR A 144 8.48 4.31 -9.13
C THR A 144 9.16 3.59 -7.98
N LEU A 145 10.49 3.54 -8.03
CA LEU A 145 11.26 2.98 -6.93
C LEU A 145 11.32 3.99 -5.79
N VAL A 146 10.77 3.60 -4.65
CA VAL A 146 10.76 4.39 -3.41
C VAL A 146 11.34 3.55 -2.27
N PRO A 147 11.91 4.17 -1.21
CA PRO A 147 12.30 3.39 -0.05
C PRO A 147 11.09 2.74 0.60
N ASP A 148 11.29 1.56 1.16
CA ASP A 148 10.27 0.94 2.03
C ASP A 148 9.87 1.93 3.12
N LEU A 149 8.60 1.99 3.44
CA LEU A 149 8.21 2.63 4.68
C LEU A 149 8.84 1.82 5.82
N PRO A 150 9.47 2.47 6.79
CA PRO A 150 9.87 1.75 7.98
C PRO A 150 8.62 1.02 8.53
N PRO A 151 8.76 -0.21 9.00
CA PRO A 151 7.64 -0.92 9.61
C PRO A 151 6.96 0.01 10.62
N LEU A 152 5.63 0.05 10.58
CA LEU A 152 4.87 0.86 11.53
C LEU A 152 5.18 0.32 12.93
N VAL A 153 5.94 1.08 13.68
CA VAL A 153 6.22 0.75 15.08
C VAL A 153 4.93 0.97 15.87
N VAL A 154 4.29 -0.11 16.26
CA VAL A 154 3.16 -0.08 17.17
C VAL A 154 3.72 -0.27 18.58
N LEU A 155 3.89 0.81 19.32
CA LEU A 155 4.42 0.75 20.67
C LEU A 155 3.60 -0.21 21.55
N GLY A 156 4.26 -1.23 22.09
CA GLY A 156 3.63 -2.26 22.88
C GLY A 156 3.28 -3.57 22.15
N ASP A 157 3.26 -3.59 20.81
CA ASP A 157 3.12 -4.80 19.99
C ASP A 157 4.50 -5.47 19.84
N VAL A 158 4.94 -6.09 20.92
CA VAL A 158 6.34 -6.57 21.05
C VAL A 158 6.52 -7.93 20.36
N ASP A 159 5.47 -8.71 20.18
CA ASP A 159 5.51 -9.96 19.43
C ASP A 159 5.23 -9.77 17.92
N MET A 160 4.93 -8.50 17.51
CA MET A 160 4.69 -8.09 16.11
C MET A 160 3.53 -8.83 15.44
N ASN A 161 2.47 -9.16 16.21
CA ASN A 161 1.27 -9.80 15.67
C ASN A 161 0.20 -8.82 15.15
N GLY A 162 0.45 -7.50 15.27
CA GLY A 162 -0.43 -6.42 14.84
C GLY A 162 -1.42 -5.96 15.90
N ALA A 163 -1.35 -6.47 17.13
CA ALA A 163 -2.19 -6.09 18.25
C ALA A 163 -1.36 -5.89 19.51
N VAL A 164 -1.71 -4.90 20.33
CA VAL A 164 -1.09 -4.73 21.66
C VAL A 164 -1.96 -5.45 22.67
N GLU A 165 -1.49 -6.54 23.23
CA GLU A 165 -2.27 -7.39 24.13
C GLU A 165 -1.40 -8.09 25.19
N PHE A 166 -2.02 -8.86 26.09
CA PHE A 166 -1.26 -9.58 27.13
C PHE A 166 -0.28 -10.64 26.59
N ALA A 167 -0.44 -11.04 25.32
CA ALA A 167 0.49 -11.93 24.64
C ALA A 167 1.87 -11.29 24.40
N ASP A 168 1.96 -9.96 24.40
CA ASP A 168 3.24 -9.23 24.27
C ASP A 168 4.13 -9.29 25.50
N ILE A 169 3.56 -9.56 26.68
CA ILE A 169 4.32 -9.57 27.95
C ILE A 169 5.52 -10.52 27.91
N PRO A 170 5.40 -11.78 27.47
CA PRO A 170 6.56 -12.67 27.38
C PRO A 170 7.68 -12.15 26.49
N ALA A 171 7.33 -11.56 25.33
CA ALA A 171 8.29 -10.98 24.42
C ALA A 171 8.98 -9.75 25.04
N PHE A 172 8.23 -8.86 25.67
CA PHE A 172 8.76 -7.70 26.37
C PHE A 172 9.76 -8.09 27.48
N ILE A 173 9.42 -9.09 28.31
CA ILE A 173 10.32 -9.61 29.35
C ILE A 173 11.59 -10.20 28.74
N ALA A 174 11.48 -10.94 27.63
CA ALA A 174 12.63 -11.53 26.98
C ALA A 174 13.61 -10.46 26.47
N ILE A 175 13.10 -9.37 25.88
CA ILE A 175 13.91 -8.22 25.43
C ILE A 175 14.59 -7.53 26.60
N LEU A 176 13.87 -7.25 27.68
CA LEU A 176 14.46 -6.67 28.92
C LEU A 176 15.57 -7.55 29.49
N GLN A 177 15.40 -8.87 29.52
CA GLN A 177 16.41 -9.80 30.01
C GLN A 177 17.64 -9.90 29.12
N ALA A 178 17.41 -9.84 27.79
CA ALA A 178 18.48 -9.89 26.80
C ALA A 178 19.26 -8.57 26.70
N GLY A 179 18.69 -7.46 27.17
CA GLY A 179 19.26 -6.11 27.00
C GLY A 179 19.35 -5.71 25.52
N THR A 180 18.42 -6.22 24.69
CA THR A 180 18.34 -5.90 23.27
C THR A 180 17.36 -4.74 23.05
N PHE A 181 17.54 -4.04 21.94
CA PHE A 181 16.64 -2.95 21.55
C PHE A 181 15.64 -3.41 20.47
N THR A 182 14.36 -3.09 20.67
CA THR A 182 13.33 -3.07 19.62
C THR A 182 12.48 -1.83 19.82
N ALA A 183 12.07 -1.22 18.72
CA ALA A 183 11.33 0.04 18.77
C ALA A 183 9.94 -0.12 19.40
N GLU A 184 9.32 -1.31 19.25
CA GLU A 184 8.01 -1.66 19.82
C GLU A 184 8.04 -1.73 21.35
N ALA A 185 9.19 -2.05 21.94
CA ALA A 185 9.39 -2.16 23.39
C ALA A 185 9.93 -0.87 24.05
N ASP A 186 10.44 0.09 23.26
CA ASP A 186 10.89 1.40 23.72
C ASP A 186 9.69 2.33 23.90
N ILE A 187 8.96 2.15 25.00
CA ILE A 187 7.68 2.83 25.25
C ILE A 187 7.86 4.30 25.61
N ASN A 188 8.98 4.64 26.24
CA ASN A 188 9.28 6.02 26.64
C ASN A 188 10.05 6.80 25.57
N LEU A 189 10.44 6.15 24.45
CA LEU A 189 11.15 6.73 23.31
C LEU A 189 12.51 7.34 23.68
N ASP A 190 13.26 6.68 24.57
CA ASP A 190 14.61 7.10 24.97
C ASP A 190 15.73 6.33 24.24
N GLU A 191 15.38 5.55 23.20
CA GLU A 191 16.27 4.70 22.40
C GLU A 191 16.90 3.54 23.21
N GLN A 192 16.28 3.17 24.34
CA GLN A 192 16.70 2.05 25.16
C GLN A 192 15.46 1.27 25.62
N VAL A 193 15.58 -0.05 25.76
CA VAL A 193 14.55 -0.88 26.39
C VAL A 193 15.03 -1.27 27.78
N THR A 194 14.44 -0.66 28.79
CA THR A 194 14.84 -0.78 30.20
C THR A 194 13.62 -0.95 31.12
N PHE A 195 13.85 -1.06 32.42
CA PHE A 195 12.75 -1.06 33.40
C PHE A 195 11.94 0.26 33.40
N ALA A 196 12.46 1.33 32.78
CA ALA A 196 11.75 2.60 32.66
C ALA A 196 10.55 2.52 31.70
N ASP A 197 10.52 1.53 30.80
CA ASP A 197 9.44 1.30 29.84
C ASP A 197 8.24 0.57 30.45
N ILE A 198 8.45 -0.18 31.56
CA ILE A 198 7.39 -0.99 32.17
C ILE A 198 6.15 -0.17 32.55
N PRO A 199 6.23 1.00 33.17
CA PRO A 199 5.03 1.75 33.53
C PRO A 199 4.20 2.16 32.29
N GLY A 200 4.86 2.58 31.21
CA GLY A 200 4.22 2.90 29.94
C GLY A 200 3.58 1.69 29.28
N PHE A 201 4.29 0.57 29.25
CA PHE A 201 3.77 -0.69 28.70
C PHE A 201 2.52 -1.17 29.45
N ILE A 202 2.53 -1.15 30.78
CA ILE A 202 1.34 -1.48 31.59
C ILE A 202 0.18 -0.52 31.29
N ALA A 203 0.46 0.77 31.12
CA ALA A 203 -0.58 1.76 30.81
C ALA A 203 -1.24 1.47 29.46
N ILE A 204 -0.49 1.13 28.41
CA ILE A 204 -1.00 0.75 27.10
C ILE A 204 -1.87 -0.51 27.21
N LEU A 205 -1.38 -1.57 27.87
CA LEU A 205 -2.15 -2.82 28.05
C LEU A 205 -3.44 -2.63 28.85
N SER A 206 -3.46 -1.67 29.76
CA SER A 206 -4.64 -1.40 30.60
C SER A 206 -5.70 -0.56 29.91
N ALA A 207 -5.39 0.01 28.75
CA ALA A 207 -6.28 0.85 27.95
C ALA A 207 -7.04 0.08 26.85
N GLN A 208 -6.82 -1.24 26.74
CA GLN A 208 -7.41 -2.13 25.74
C GLN A 208 -8.85 -2.54 26.05
#